data_382fe66f3178d960f3a0d8a4f9708100
#
_entry.id   382fe66f3178d960f3a0d8a4f9708100
#
_cell.length_a   1.000
_cell.length_b   1.000
_cell.length_c   1.000
_cell.angle_alpha   90.00
_cell.angle_beta   90.00
_cell.angle_gamma   90.00
#
_symmetry.space_group_name_H-M   'P 1'
#
loop_
_entity.id
_entity.type
_entity.pdbx_description
1 polymer ?
#
loop_
_entity_poly.entity_id
_entity_poly.type
_entity_poly.pdbx_seq_one_letter_code
_entity_poly.pdbx_strand_id
1 'polypeptide(L)'
;MSDLRWRPNVTVAAVIERDGRFLLVEEHTSHGLKLNTPAGHLDPGESPAEGCAREALEETAHHFVPTALVGVYMALFQRQPTTSAERRDSEEDITYLRFAFAGTLGGFDPGRALDDGIVRTLWMTPDEIRASLERHRSPLLLQCIQDYLGGARHPLSLIHTDPSVYGPPVP
;
A
#
# COMPACT_ATOMS: atom_id res chain seq x y z
N MET A 1 -21.14 -12.54 -24.92
CA MET A 1 -21.04 -11.63 -23.76
C MET A 1 -20.01 -12.24 -22.83
N SER A 2 -18.82 -11.64 -22.72
CA SER A 2 -17.85 -12.08 -21.73
C SER A 2 -18.41 -11.70 -20.37
N ASP A 3 -18.67 -12.69 -19.54
CA ASP A 3 -19.09 -12.53 -18.15
C ASP A 3 -17.88 -11.99 -17.38
N LEU A 4 -17.66 -10.67 -17.46
CA LEU A 4 -16.58 -9.99 -16.75
C LEU A 4 -16.92 -10.00 -15.26
N ARG A 5 -16.44 -11.06 -14.58
CA ARG A 5 -16.54 -11.13 -13.13
C ARG A 5 -15.83 -9.93 -12.52
N TRP A 6 -16.53 -9.16 -11.68
CA TRP A 6 -15.94 -8.06 -10.93
C TRP A 6 -14.69 -8.51 -10.15
N ARG A 7 -13.60 -7.72 -10.21
CA ARG A 7 -12.32 -8.02 -9.58
C ARG A 7 -11.77 -6.76 -8.93
N PRO A 8 -11.56 -6.72 -7.62
CA PRO A 8 -10.83 -5.64 -6.99
C PRO A 8 -9.33 -5.73 -7.30
N ASN A 9 -8.65 -4.59 -7.33
CA ASN A 9 -7.20 -4.54 -7.32
C ASN A 9 -6.71 -4.80 -5.89
N VAL A 10 -5.86 -5.81 -5.72
CA VAL A 10 -5.29 -6.14 -4.42
C VAL A 10 -4.02 -5.33 -4.21
N THR A 11 -3.91 -4.65 -3.07
CA THR A 11 -2.74 -3.88 -2.66
C THR A 11 -2.26 -4.29 -1.29
N VAL A 12 -0.98 -4.05 -1.03
CA VAL A 12 -0.32 -4.28 0.24
C VAL A 12 0.30 -2.98 0.74
N ALA A 13 0.35 -2.76 2.04
CA ALA A 13 0.84 -1.53 2.63
C ALA A 13 1.59 -1.77 3.93
N ALA A 14 2.69 -1.05 4.13
CA ALA A 14 3.49 -1.10 5.34
C ALA A 14 3.18 0.10 6.25
N VAL A 15 2.73 -0.17 7.46
CA VAL A 15 2.61 0.83 8.52
C VAL A 15 3.89 0.76 9.36
N ILE A 16 4.82 1.65 9.07
CA ILE A 16 6.17 1.67 9.65
C ILE A 16 6.24 2.83 10.65
N GLU A 17 6.44 2.51 11.91
CA GLU A 17 6.57 3.48 12.99
C GLU A 17 7.97 3.40 13.60
N ARG A 18 8.54 4.55 13.92
CA ARG A 18 9.76 4.69 14.69
C ARG A 18 9.74 6.01 15.49
N ASP A 19 9.94 5.92 16.78
CA ASP A 19 10.02 7.08 17.69
C ASP A 19 8.81 8.02 17.61
N GLY A 20 7.60 7.45 17.50
CA GLY A 20 6.34 8.19 17.40
C GLY A 20 6.09 8.85 16.04
N ARG A 21 6.86 8.51 15.02
CA ARG A 21 6.71 8.98 13.65
C ARG A 21 6.48 7.81 12.70
N PHE A 22 5.71 8.07 11.65
CA PHE A 22 5.42 7.11 10.60
C PHE A 22 6.21 7.44 9.34
N LEU A 23 6.78 6.41 8.72
CA LEU A 23 7.43 6.53 7.41
C LEU A 23 6.36 6.57 6.32
N LEU A 24 6.33 7.67 5.59
CA LEU A 24 5.48 7.86 4.43
C LEU A 24 6.32 8.07 3.18
N VAL A 25 5.70 7.85 2.03
CA VAL A 25 6.23 8.22 0.72
C VAL A 25 5.46 9.43 0.19
N GLU A 26 6.16 10.30 -0.53
CA GLU A 26 5.56 11.35 -1.34
C GLU A 26 5.74 10.95 -2.80
N GLU A 27 4.64 10.86 -3.53
CA GLU A 27 4.60 10.29 -4.87
C GLU A 27 3.89 11.21 -5.88
N HIS A 28 4.32 11.13 -7.12
CA HIS A 28 3.62 11.75 -8.24
C HIS A 28 2.36 10.97 -8.58
N THR A 29 1.24 11.70 -8.68
CA THR A 29 -0.04 11.13 -9.14
C THR A 29 -0.64 12.03 -10.23
N SER A 30 -1.69 11.57 -10.90
CA SER A 30 -2.48 12.40 -11.82
C SER A 30 -3.10 13.65 -11.16
N HIS A 31 -3.16 13.67 -9.82
CA HIS A 31 -3.68 14.78 -9.01
C HIS A 31 -2.58 15.55 -8.25
N GLY A 32 -1.34 15.48 -8.74
CA GLY A 32 -0.17 16.12 -8.13
C GLY A 32 0.53 15.23 -7.11
N LEU A 33 1.34 15.86 -6.26
CA LEU A 33 2.08 15.17 -5.21
C LEU A 33 1.15 14.74 -4.08
N LYS A 34 1.20 13.45 -3.73
CA LYS A 34 0.38 12.86 -2.68
C LYS A 34 1.25 12.08 -1.69
N LEU A 35 0.71 11.97 -0.47
CA LEU A 35 1.29 11.15 0.60
C LEU A 35 0.59 9.80 0.67
N ASN A 36 1.38 8.76 0.90
CA ASN A 36 0.89 7.41 1.14
C ASN A 36 1.78 6.70 2.18
N THR A 37 1.27 5.63 2.79
CA THR A 37 2.15 4.61 3.38
C THR A 37 2.89 3.91 2.25
N PRO A 38 4.10 3.35 2.46
CA PRO A 38 4.72 2.49 1.44
C PRO A 38 3.73 1.38 1.04
N ALA A 39 3.35 1.34 -0.25
CA ALA A 39 2.24 0.48 -0.70
C ALA A 39 2.15 0.36 -2.21
N GLY A 40 1.93 -0.84 -2.71
CA GLY A 40 1.68 -1.10 -4.12
C GLY A 40 0.79 -2.31 -4.37
N HIS A 41 0.76 -2.78 -5.59
CA HIS A 41 -0.03 -3.94 -5.98
C HIS A 41 0.63 -5.23 -5.51
N LEU A 42 -0.21 -6.19 -5.14
CA LEU A 42 0.24 -7.56 -4.91
C LEU A 42 0.58 -8.20 -6.26
N ASP A 43 1.80 -8.73 -6.38
CA ASP A 43 2.27 -9.38 -7.58
C ASP A 43 1.97 -10.89 -7.60
N PRO A 44 1.86 -11.49 -8.79
CA PRO A 44 1.79 -12.94 -8.89
C PRO A 44 3.04 -13.62 -8.29
N GLY A 45 2.84 -14.68 -7.53
CA GLY A 45 3.94 -15.48 -6.99
C GLY A 45 4.44 -15.02 -5.63
N GLU A 46 3.76 -14.11 -4.96
CA GLU A 46 4.08 -13.67 -3.59
C GLU A 46 2.87 -13.72 -2.66
N SER A 47 3.12 -13.89 -1.38
CA SER A 47 2.11 -13.69 -0.35
C SER A 47 1.90 -12.20 -0.07
N PRO A 48 0.76 -11.79 0.53
CA PRO A 48 0.55 -10.40 0.91
C PRO A 48 1.63 -9.82 1.84
N ALA A 49 2.23 -10.63 2.70
CA ALA A 49 3.32 -10.20 3.59
C ALA A 49 4.63 -9.98 2.80
N GLU A 50 4.96 -10.87 1.85
CA GLU A 50 6.13 -10.72 0.98
C GLU A 50 5.99 -9.50 0.08
N GLY A 51 4.82 -9.29 -0.54
CA GLY A 51 4.55 -8.09 -1.33
C GLY A 51 4.69 -6.82 -0.51
N CYS A 52 4.21 -6.80 0.73
CA CYS A 52 4.39 -5.65 1.62
C CYS A 52 5.87 -5.38 1.93
N ALA A 53 6.68 -6.41 2.15
CA ALA A 53 8.12 -6.27 2.37
C ALA A 53 8.84 -5.75 1.12
N ARG A 54 8.45 -6.24 -0.07
CA ARG A 54 8.99 -5.79 -1.37
C ARG A 54 8.67 -4.32 -1.60
N GLU A 55 7.40 -3.90 -1.51
CA GLU A 55 6.98 -2.51 -1.70
C GLU A 55 7.68 -1.55 -0.72
N ALA A 56 7.80 -1.93 0.56
CA ALA A 56 8.52 -1.13 1.53
C ALA A 56 9.99 -0.91 1.12
N LEU A 57 10.65 -1.95 0.61
CA LEU A 57 12.04 -1.86 0.14
C LEU A 57 12.14 -1.01 -1.13
N GLU A 58 11.24 -1.19 -2.09
CA GLU A 58 11.25 -0.50 -3.39
C GLU A 58 10.96 0.99 -3.26
N GLU A 59 10.01 1.35 -2.40
CA GLU A 59 9.60 2.74 -2.23
C GLU A 59 10.39 3.50 -1.17
N THR A 60 11.09 2.81 -0.24
CA THR A 60 11.77 3.49 0.87
C THR A 60 13.24 3.13 1.05
N ALA A 61 13.75 2.17 0.32
CA ALA A 61 15.07 1.58 0.50
C ALA A 61 15.32 1.00 1.91
N HIS A 62 14.25 0.76 2.68
CA HIS A 62 14.33 0.11 3.99
C HIS A 62 13.84 -1.33 3.89
N HIS A 63 14.60 -2.25 4.48
CA HIS A 63 14.10 -3.59 4.73
C HIS A 63 12.99 -3.53 5.78
N PHE A 64 11.91 -4.22 5.51
CA PHE A 64 10.77 -4.31 6.42
C PHE A 64 10.32 -5.76 6.55
N VAL A 65 10.09 -6.20 7.79
CA VAL A 65 9.60 -7.54 8.08
C VAL A 65 8.21 -7.42 8.68
N PRO A 66 7.13 -7.72 7.95
CA PRO A 66 5.78 -7.77 8.48
C PRO A 66 5.69 -8.77 9.64
N THR A 67 5.13 -8.37 10.76
CA THR A 67 4.95 -9.23 11.95
C THR A 67 3.50 -9.33 12.40
N ALA A 68 2.64 -8.41 11.97
CA ALA A 68 1.22 -8.42 12.27
C ALA A 68 0.42 -7.76 11.14
N LEU A 69 -0.80 -8.23 10.94
CA LEU A 69 -1.79 -7.56 10.10
C LEU A 69 -2.45 -6.44 10.92
N VAL A 70 -2.45 -5.22 10.41
CA VAL A 70 -3.19 -4.09 11.01
C VAL A 70 -4.66 -4.19 10.64
N GLY A 71 -4.94 -4.48 9.38
CA GLY A 71 -6.30 -4.64 8.90
C GLY A 71 -6.38 -4.94 7.41
N VAL A 72 -7.60 -5.24 6.98
CA VAL A 72 -7.97 -5.39 5.57
C VAL A 72 -9.01 -4.31 5.25
N TYR A 73 -8.75 -3.53 4.22
CA TYR A 73 -9.51 -2.33 3.89
C TYR A 73 -10.02 -2.40 2.46
N MET A 74 -11.22 -1.88 2.25
CA MET A 74 -11.77 -1.77 0.91
C MET A 74 -12.13 -0.31 0.63
N ALA A 75 -11.72 0.22 -0.52
CA ALA A 75 -12.06 1.56 -0.95
C ALA A 75 -12.35 1.60 -2.44
N LEU A 76 -13.38 2.38 -2.79
CA LEU A 76 -13.76 2.67 -4.16
C LEU A 76 -13.16 4.02 -4.57
N PHE A 77 -12.40 4.01 -5.66
CA PHE A 77 -11.89 5.21 -6.28
C PHE A 77 -12.67 5.48 -7.56
N GLN A 78 -13.45 6.55 -7.54
CA GLN A 78 -14.12 7.05 -8.73
C GLN A 78 -13.10 7.81 -9.58
N ARG A 79 -12.88 7.34 -10.79
CA ARG A 79 -12.06 8.05 -11.75
C ARG A 79 -12.87 9.23 -12.29
N GLN A 80 -12.45 10.46 -11.98
CA GLN A 80 -13.07 11.64 -12.58
C GLN A 80 -12.61 11.74 -14.04
N PRO A 81 -13.53 11.76 -15.03
CA PRO A 81 -13.17 11.92 -16.43
C PRO A 81 -12.55 13.29 -16.66
N THR A 82 -11.39 13.33 -17.29
CA THR A 82 -10.67 14.55 -17.62
C THR A 82 -11.23 15.23 -18.87
N THR A 83 -11.89 14.48 -19.76
CA THR A 83 -12.51 15.01 -20.97
C THR A 83 -13.80 14.27 -21.35
N SER A 84 -14.67 14.93 -22.16
CA SER A 84 -15.90 14.34 -22.69
C SER A 84 -15.67 13.17 -23.68
N ALA A 85 -14.45 13.03 -24.24
CA ALA A 85 -14.07 11.92 -25.10
C ALA A 85 -13.69 10.66 -24.31
N GLU A 86 -13.07 10.83 -23.14
CA GLU A 86 -12.68 9.74 -22.25
C GLU A 86 -13.87 9.05 -21.56
N ARG A 87 -15.05 9.73 -21.55
CA ARG A 87 -16.31 9.17 -21.01
C ARG A 87 -16.83 7.94 -21.76
N ARG A 88 -16.30 7.63 -22.94
CA ARG A 88 -16.86 6.56 -23.78
C ARG A 88 -16.13 5.22 -23.68
N ASP A 89 -14.90 5.17 -23.18
CA ASP A 89 -14.07 3.97 -23.37
C ASP A 89 -13.42 3.35 -22.13
N SER A 90 -13.47 3.91 -20.92
CA SER A 90 -12.75 3.31 -19.79
C SER A 90 -13.02 3.92 -18.41
N GLU A 91 -14.26 4.16 -18.02
CA GLU A 91 -14.55 4.64 -16.66
C GLU A 91 -15.06 3.50 -15.78
N GLU A 92 -14.21 2.55 -15.50
CA GLU A 92 -14.50 1.62 -14.42
C GLU A 92 -13.99 2.23 -13.11
N ASP A 93 -14.90 2.40 -12.16
CA ASP A 93 -14.57 2.65 -10.77
C ASP A 93 -13.62 1.55 -10.29
N ILE A 94 -12.49 1.95 -9.72
CA ILE A 94 -11.49 0.99 -9.26
C ILE A 94 -11.71 0.72 -7.78
N THR A 95 -12.05 -0.51 -7.45
CA THR A 95 -12.08 -0.96 -6.05
C THR A 95 -10.72 -1.53 -5.69
N TYR A 96 -10.14 -1.03 -4.61
CA TYR A 96 -8.94 -1.57 -4.00
C TYR A 96 -9.28 -2.38 -2.75
N LEU A 97 -8.67 -3.56 -2.65
CA LEU A 97 -8.63 -4.37 -1.43
C LEU A 97 -7.20 -4.30 -0.88
N ARG A 98 -6.99 -3.62 0.25
CA ARG A 98 -5.68 -3.38 0.84
C ARG A 98 -5.46 -4.23 2.07
N PHE A 99 -4.33 -4.92 2.11
CA PHE A 99 -3.80 -5.55 3.31
C PHE A 99 -2.73 -4.64 3.91
N ALA A 100 -2.94 -4.13 5.12
CA ALA A 100 -1.96 -3.28 5.79
C ALA A 100 -1.27 -4.04 6.93
N PHE A 101 0.05 -3.97 6.97
CA PHE A 101 0.88 -4.70 7.93
C PHE A 101 1.69 -3.75 8.82
N ALA A 102 1.81 -4.12 10.08
CA ALA A 102 2.83 -3.62 10.98
C ALA A 102 4.00 -4.61 11.01
N GLY A 103 5.18 -4.12 11.37
CA GLY A 103 6.35 -4.99 11.39
C GLY A 103 7.59 -4.31 11.96
N THR A 104 8.72 -4.94 11.74
CA THR A 104 10.03 -4.46 12.18
C THR A 104 10.76 -3.80 11.02
N LEU A 105 11.20 -2.56 11.25
CA LEU A 105 12.07 -1.85 10.31
C LEU A 105 13.50 -2.37 10.45
N GLY A 106 14.06 -2.81 9.33
CA GLY A 106 15.42 -3.31 9.23
C GLY A 106 16.41 -2.27 8.70
N GLY A 107 17.47 -2.75 8.04
CA GLY A 107 18.51 -1.91 7.46
C GLY A 107 18.01 -1.00 6.34
N PHE A 108 18.72 0.10 6.15
CA PHE A 108 18.55 1.02 5.04
C PHE A 108 19.62 0.76 3.98
N ASP A 109 19.22 0.68 2.70
CA ASP A 109 20.12 0.56 1.56
C ASP A 109 20.30 1.91 0.87
N PRO A 110 21.37 2.67 1.16
CA PRO A 110 21.56 3.99 0.61
C PRO A 110 21.89 3.99 -0.90
N GLY A 111 22.22 2.84 -1.46
CA GLY A 111 22.52 2.68 -2.89
C GLY A 111 21.30 2.35 -3.75
N ARG A 112 20.18 2.05 -3.12
CA ARG A 112 18.98 1.66 -3.84
C ARG A 112 18.22 2.88 -4.38
N ALA A 113 17.94 2.88 -5.68
CA ALA A 113 17.00 3.83 -6.27
C ALA A 113 15.58 3.49 -5.79
N LEU A 114 14.79 4.52 -5.49
CA LEU A 114 13.37 4.36 -5.21
C LEU A 114 12.60 4.13 -6.50
N ASP A 115 11.43 3.52 -6.39
CA ASP A 115 10.57 3.27 -7.52
C ASP A 115 10.16 4.55 -8.27
N ASP A 116 9.90 4.39 -9.55
CA ASP A 116 9.43 5.46 -10.42
C ASP A 116 8.15 6.10 -9.84
N GLY A 117 8.18 7.44 -9.77
CA GLY A 117 7.08 8.21 -9.19
C GLY A 117 7.24 8.53 -7.71
N ILE A 118 8.07 7.80 -6.96
CA ILE A 118 8.42 8.15 -5.58
C ILE A 118 9.41 9.31 -5.57
N VAL A 119 9.02 10.42 -4.99
CA VAL A 119 9.86 11.63 -4.90
C VAL A 119 10.80 11.55 -3.71
N ARG A 120 10.28 11.14 -2.56
CA ARG A 120 11.02 11.02 -1.31
C ARG A 120 10.25 10.28 -0.23
N THR A 121 10.96 9.90 0.82
CA THR A 121 10.38 9.41 2.06
C THR A 121 10.33 10.51 3.13
N LEU A 122 9.34 10.44 4.03
CA LEU A 122 9.09 11.41 5.08
C LEU A 122 8.75 10.71 6.39
N TRP A 123 9.35 11.15 7.50
CA TRP A 123 8.94 10.74 8.83
C TRP A 123 8.00 11.78 9.42
N MET A 124 6.72 11.43 9.59
CA MET A 124 5.68 12.35 10.05
C MET A 124 5.03 11.85 11.35
N THR A 125 4.75 12.78 12.25
CA THR A 125 3.94 12.51 13.44
C THR A 125 2.47 12.29 13.08
N PRO A 126 1.68 11.62 13.93
CA PRO A 126 0.23 11.48 13.71
C PRO A 126 -0.49 12.82 13.51
N ASP A 127 -0.04 13.87 14.20
CA ASP A 127 -0.66 15.20 14.08
C ASP A 127 -0.31 15.87 12.75
N GLU A 128 0.94 15.77 12.29
CA GLU A 128 1.34 16.22 10.95
C GLU A 128 0.56 15.49 9.85
N ILE A 129 0.33 14.20 10.00
CA ILE A 129 -0.47 13.39 9.06
C ILE A 129 -1.92 13.87 9.07
N ARG A 130 -2.55 14.06 10.23
CA ARG A 130 -3.91 14.58 10.34
C ARG A 130 -4.05 15.99 9.74
N ALA A 131 -3.03 16.82 9.87
CA ALA A 131 -3.02 18.18 9.31
C ALA A 131 -2.84 18.23 7.78
N SER A 132 -2.54 17.12 7.13
CA SER A 132 -2.21 17.05 5.69
C SER A 132 -3.22 16.24 4.86
N LEU A 133 -4.49 16.16 5.27
CA LEU A 133 -5.52 15.32 4.64
C LEU A 133 -5.67 15.55 3.14
N GLU A 134 -5.58 16.79 2.67
CA GLU A 134 -5.68 17.15 1.26
C GLU A 134 -4.54 16.58 0.41
N ARG A 135 -3.42 16.22 1.06
CA ARG A 135 -2.27 15.59 0.40
C ARG A 135 -2.34 14.07 0.40
N HIS A 136 -3.27 13.47 1.11
CA HIS A 136 -3.37 12.02 1.15
C HIS A 136 -3.79 11.48 -0.22
N ARG A 137 -3.12 10.40 -0.66
CA ARG A 137 -3.51 9.66 -1.87
C ARG A 137 -4.90 9.05 -1.71
N SER A 138 -5.20 8.58 -0.49
CA SER A 138 -6.49 8.01 -0.16
C SER A 138 -6.80 8.15 1.34
N PRO A 139 -8.07 8.04 1.74
CA PRO A 139 -8.43 8.03 3.17
C PRO A 139 -7.85 6.83 3.91
N LEU A 140 -7.44 5.77 3.22
CA LEU A 140 -6.87 4.57 3.83
C LEU A 140 -5.53 4.84 4.52
N LEU A 141 -4.76 5.87 4.09
CA LEU A 141 -3.52 6.26 4.77
C LEU A 141 -3.77 6.56 6.24
N LEU A 142 -4.69 7.49 6.51
CA LEU A 142 -5.00 7.90 7.90
C LEU A 142 -5.67 6.76 8.67
N GLN A 143 -6.57 6.02 8.03
CA GLN A 143 -7.28 4.91 8.67
C GLN A 143 -6.32 3.82 9.17
N CYS A 144 -5.37 3.38 8.32
CA CYS A 144 -4.38 2.38 8.71
C CYS A 144 -3.53 2.84 9.91
N ILE A 145 -3.14 4.13 9.94
CA ILE A 145 -2.37 4.69 11.05
C ILE A 145 -3.20 4.80 12.32
N GLN A 146 -4.47 5.19 12.23
CA GLN A 146 -5.38 5.25 13.38
C GLN A 146 -5.61 3.87 14.00
N ASP A 147 -5.85 2.85 13.17
CA ASP A 147 -6.02 1.48 13.64
C ASP A 147 -4.73 0.94 14.27
N TYR A 148 -3.57 1.25 13.66
CA TYR A 148 -2.27 0.94 14.26
C TYR A 148 -2.11 1.57 15.64
N LEU A 149 -2.41 2.86 15.79
CA LEU A 149 -2.34 3.59 17.06
C LEU A 149 -3.37 3.07 18.07
N GLY A 150 -4.52 2.60 17.60
CA GLY A 150 -5.55 1.93 18.39
C GLY A 150 -5.15 0.53 18.86
N GLY A 151 -3.97 0.04 18.48
CA GLY A 151 -3.44 -1.26 18.91
C GLY A 151 -3.85 -2.43 18.03
N ALA A 152 -4.41 -2.19 16.82
CA ALA A 152 -4.78 -3.26 15.91
C ALA A 152 -3.53 -4.05 15.48
N ARG A 153 -3.44 -5.30 15.95
CA ARG A 153 -2.38 -6.27 15.66
C ARG A 153 -3.00 -7.65 15.62
N HIS A 154 -3.16 -8.15 14.41
CA HIS A 154 -3.71 -9.49 14.20
C HIS A 154 -2.59 -10.44 13.73
N PRO A 155 -2.63 -11.71 14.10
CA PRO A 155 -1.60 -12.66 13.72
C PRO A 155 -1.58 -12.83 12.19
N LEU A 156 -0.38 -12.96 11.60
CA LEU A 156 -0.23 -13.21 10.16
C LEU A 156 -0.91 -14.50 9.70
N SER A 157 -1.12 -15.45 10.62
CA SER A 157 -1.83 -16.71 10.34
C SER A 157 -3.30 -16.55 9.96
N LEU A 158 -3.87 -15.33 10.06
CA LEU A 158 -5.18 -15.02 9.46
C LEU A 158 -5.15 -15.05 7.93
N ILE A 159 -3.97 -14.91 7.33
CA ILE A 159 -3.78 -15.00 5.89
C ILE A 159 -3.07 -16.32 5.59
N HIS A 160 -3.78 -17.23 4.95
CA HIS A 160 -3.19 -18.46 4.44
C HIS A 160 -2.83 -18.27 2.97
N THR A 161 -1.55 -18.43 2.64
CA THR A 161 -1.09 -18.45 1.24
C THR A 161 -0.81 -19.90 0.86
N ASP A 162 -1.63 -20.44 -0.04
CA ASP A 162 -1.46 -21.80 -0.53
C ASP A 162 -0.17 -21.90 -1.37
N PRO A 163 0.60 -23.02 -1.28
CA PRO A 163 1.81 -23.20 -2.07
C PRO A 163 1.65 -23.03 -3.58
N SER A 164 0.46 -23.24 -4.13
CA SER A 164 0.16 -23.03 -5.55
C SER A 164 0.36 -21.59 -6.01
N VAL A 165 0.37 -20.62 -5.09
CA VAL A 165 0.64 -19.20 -5.40
C VAL A 165 2.07 -19.03 -5.93
N TYR A 166 3.01 -19.80 -5.43
CA TYR A 166 4.44 -19.72 -5.79
C TYR A 166 4.80 -20.48 -7.08
N GLY A 167 3.81 -21.05 -7.77
CA GLY A 167 4.00 -21.88 -8.95
C GLY A 167 4.33 -23.34 -8.61
N PRO A 168 4.46 -24.21 -9.61
CA PRO A 168 4.86 -25.58 -9.38
C PRO A 168 6.27 -25.63 -8.77
N PRO A 169 6.54 -26.57 -7.84
CA PRO A 169 7.89 -26.73 -7.31
C PRO A 169 8.87 -26.92 -8.46
N VAL A 170 9.95 -26.15 -8.44
CA VAL A 170 11.04 -26.31 -9.43
C VAL A 170 11.63 -27.69 -9.22
N PRO A 171 11.72 -28.55 -10.27
CA PRO A 171 12.23 -29.90 -10.16
C PRO A 171 13.71 -29.95 -9.78
#